data_ecfd12f0c111cfae26f67032f6b45e5c
#
_entry.id   ecfd12f0c111cfae26f67032f6b45e5c
#
_cell.length_a   1.000
_cell.length_b   1.000
_cell.length_c   1.000
_cell.angle_alpha   90.00
_cell.angle_beta   90.00
_cell.angle_gamma   90.00
#
_symmetry.space_group_name_H-M   'P 1'
#
loop_
_entity.id
_entity.type
_entity.pdbx_description
1 polymer ?
#
loop_
_entity_poly.entity_id
_entity_poly.type
_entity_poly.pdbx_seq_one_letter_code
_entity_poly.pdbx_strand_id
1 'polypeptide(L)'
;TGIAAGGSGEFNTSISGATQYDVTTSMATAYTANASASHRTIVHSIHICNISTSEITISGEIQSSFSFAHTIPVPAGSAVELLKQPKVLGPSETIELQASANSSLEATIVVEYKEDTDYWDAAIDLTSAATMTDIYTSTTNPSVVQSILLANDDGTNDVKARVAWTDGSNNIQSYLCYDMVIPADSTVELCEKPKYLASGYKLRGYANQGDRLEITASGKQITS
;
A
#
# COMPACT_ATOMS: atom_id res chain seq x y z
N THR A 1 -29.70 -21.93 -27.48
CA THR A 1 -29.95 -20.90 -26.45
C THR A 1 -28.63 -20.49 -25.87
N GLY A 2 -28.05 -19.41 -26.43
CA GLY A 2 -26.80 -18.86 -26.01
C GLY A 2 -26.95 -18.15 -24.64
N ILE A 3 -26.08 -18.46 -23.69
CA ILE A 3 -25.90 -17.68 -22.48
C ILE A 3 -25.11 -16.45 -22.93
N ALA A 4 -25.74 -15.27 -22.86
CA ALA A 4 -25.04 -14.01 -23.01
C ALA A 4 -24.05 -13.87 -21.87
N ALA A 5 -22.75 -13.83 -22.17
CA ALA A 5 -21.71 -13.42 -21.24
C ALA A 5 -21.89 -11.91 -20.98
N GLY A 6 -22.63 -11.57 -19.94
CA GLY A 6 -22.69 -10.24 -19.40
C GLY A 6 -21.62 -10.07 -18.36
N GLY A 7 -20.68 -9.17 -18.61
CA GLY A 7 -19.67 -8.75 -17.65
C GLY A 7 -18.28 -8.81 -18.28
N SER A 8 -17.88 -7.75 -18.98
CA SER A 8 -16.49 -7.47 -19.32
C SER A 8 -15.74 -7.07 -18.06
N GLY A 9 -15.45 -8.02 -17.18
CA GLY A 9 -14.29 -7.92 -16.33
C GLY A 9 -13.11 -7.97 -17.28
N GLU A 10 -12.47 -6.86 -17.54
CA GLU A 10 -11.21 -6.85 -18.26
C GLU A 10 -10.24 -7.71 -17.45
N PHE A 11 -9.93 -8.90 -17.96
CA PHE A 11 -8.80 -9.64 -17.43
C PHE A 11 -7.56 -8.78 -17.66
N ASN A 12 -6.91 -8.40 -16.58
CA ASN A 12 -5.65 -7.67 -16.67
C ASN A 12 -4.62 -8.60 -17.31
N THR A 13 -4.41 -8.46 -18.61
CA THR A 13 -3.48 -9.30 -19.39
C THR A 13 -2.03 -8.90 -19.19
N SER A 14 -1.76 -7.89 -18.35
CA SER A 14 -0.43 -7.36 -18.09
C SER A 14 0.26 -7.99 -16.88
N ILE A 15 -0.40 -8.92 -16.15
CA ILE A 15 0.23 -9.68 -15.08
C ILE A 15 1.45 -10.43 -15.62
N SER A 16 2.61 -10.19 -15.01
CA SER A 16 3.89 -10.74 -15.45
C SER A 16 4.32 -11.98 -14.67
N GLY A 17 3.78 -12.18 -13.47
CA GLY A 17 4.10 -13.34 -12.64
C GLY A 17 3.36 -13.39 -11.31
N ALA A 18 3.52 -14.52 -10.65
CA ALA A 18 3.08 -14.72 -9.27
C ALA A 18 4.17 -15.47 -8.51
N THR A 19 4.39 -15.08 -7.25
CA THR A 19 5.31 -15.73 -6.32
C THR A 19 4.51 -16.36 -5.21
N GLN A 20 4.82 -17.62 -4.87
CA GLN A 20 4.31 -18.31 -3.69
C GLN A 20 5.35 -18.28 -2.58
N TYR A 21 4.91 -18.08 -1.35
CA TYR A 21 5.79 -17.94 -0.20
C TYR A 21 5.14 -18.52 1.07
N ASP A 22 5.87 -19.39 1.76
CA ASP A 22 5.47 -19.92 3.07
C ASP A 22 5.88 -18.91 4.15
N VAL A 23 4.90 -18.30 4.80
CA VAL A 23 5.16 -17.22 5.75
C VAL A 23 5.71 -17.79 7.07
N THR A 24 6.80 -17.17 7.54
CA THR A 24 7.50 -17.56 8.77
C THR A 24 7.15 -16.64 9.94
N THR A 25 7.58 -17.02 11.15
CA THR A 25 7.39 -16.20 12.36
C THR A 25 8.38 -15.03 12.48
N SER A 26 9.36 -14.95 11.62
CA SER A 26 10.23 -13.78 11.50
C SER A 26 9.80 -12.96 10.30
N MET A 27 9.84 -11.62 10.39
CA MET A 27 9.66 -10.75 9.24
C MET A 27 10.73 -11.12 8.20
N ALA A 28 10.32 -11.50 7.02
CA ALA A 28 11.21 -11.99 5.99
C ALA A 28 10.72 -11.64 4.58
N THR A 29 11.66 -11.43 3.66
CA THR A 29 11.39 -11.04 2.28
C THR A 29 10.64 -12.14 1.55
N ALA A 30 9.40 -11.85 1.19
CA ALA A 30 8.55 -12.71 0.37
C ALA A 30 8.69 -12.39 -1.12
N TYR A 31 9.03 -11.13 -1.46
CA TYR A 31 9.23 -10.68 -2.83
C TYR A 31 10.23 -9.54 -2.89
N THR A 32 11.02 -9.48 -3.97
CA THR A 32 11.93 -8.37 -4.27
C THR A 32 11.66 -7.87 -5.70
N ALA A 33 11.44 -6.57 -5.83
CA ALA A 33 11.23 -5.92 -7.12
C ALA A 33 12.50 -5.91 -7.97
N ASN A 34 12.33 -5.80 -9.29
CA ASN A 34 13.45 -5.73 -10.23
C ASN A 34 14.39 -4.56 -9.86
N ALA A 35 15.71 -4.81 -9.90
CA ALA A 35 16.72 -3.81 -9.50
C ALA A 35 16.97 -2.71 -10.55
N SER A 36 16.42 -2.84 -11.77
CA SER A 36 16.63 -1.85 -12.82
C SER A 36 15.90 -0.54 -12.53
N ALA A 37 16.61 0.58 -12.57
CA ALA A 37 16.04 1.91 -12.34
C ALA A 37 14.98 2.32 -13.39
N SER A 38 14.97 1.68 -14.57
CA SER A 38 13.96 1.89 -15.60
C SER A 38 12.68 1.07 -15.42
N HIS A 39 12.65 0.17 -14.41
CA HIS A 39 11.51 -0.71 -14.16
C HIS A 39 10.76 -0.28 -12.91
N ARG A 40 9.47 -0.60 -12.90
CA ARG A 40 8.61 -0.58 -11.71
C ARG A 40 7.90 -1.92 -11.62
N THR A 41 7.63 -2.34 -10.40
CA THR A 41 6.78 -3.49 -10.13
C THR A 41 5.46 -3.01 -9.57
N ILE A 42 4.36 -3.40 -10.22
CA ILE A 42 3.01 -3.14 -9.71
C ILE A 42 2.55 -4.43 -9.03
N VAL A 43 2.31 -4.36 -7.73
CA VAL A 43 1.75 -5.47 -6.94
C VAL A 43 0.24 -5.36 -6.98
N HIS A 44 -0.41 -6.31 -7.62
CA HIS A 44 -1.85 -6.32 -7.79
C HIS A 44 -2.58 -7.01 -6.64
N SER A 45 -1.93 -8.01 -6.03
CA SER A 45 -2.55 -8.84 -5.00
C SER A 45 -1.49 -9.40 -4.06
N ILE A 46 -1.82 -9.45 -2.78
CA ILE A 46 -1.13 -10.23 -1.75
C ILE A 46 -2.20 -11.04 -1.05
N HIS A 47 -2.40 -12.25 -1.53
CA HIS A 47 -3.40 -13.18 -1.03
C HIS A 47 -2.78 -14.12 -0.01
N ILE A 48 -3.35 -14.17 1.19
CA ILE A 48 -2.88 -15.01 2.29
C ILE A 48 -3.92 -16.08 2.58
N CYS A 49 -3.50 -17.34 2.62
CA CYS A 49 -4.32 -18.48 2.98
C CYS A 49 -3.83 -19.09 4.30
N ASN A 50 -4.72 -19.26 5.28
CA ASN A 50 -4.43 -19.97 6.51
C ASN A 50 -4.73 -21.46 6.33
N ILE A 51 -3.69 -22.27 6.26
CA ILE A 51 -3.77 -23.74 6.10
C ILE A 51 -3.79 -24.49 7.44
N SER A 52 -3.81 -23.77 8.56
CA SER A 52 -3.84 -24.34 9.91
C SER A 52 -5.27 -24.50 10.45
N THR A 53 -5.38 -25.14 11.60
CA THR A 53 -6.66 -25.32 12.33
C THR A 53 -6.93 -24.25 13.39
N SER A 54 -6.07 -23.23 13.48
CA SER A 54 -6.17 -22.11 14.43
C SER A 54 -6.14 -20.78 13.70
N GLU A 55 -6.67 -19.72 14.32
CA GLU A 55 -6.47 -18.37 13.84
C GLU A 55 -5.00 -17.99 13.92
N ILE A 56 -4.48 -17.38 12.86
CA ILE A 56 -3.09 -16.91 12.75
C ILE A 56 -3.14 -15.44 12.35
N THR A 57 -2.27 -14.59 12.91
CA THR A 57 -2.16 -13.21 12.47
C THR A 57 -1.06 -13.06 11.42
N ILE A 58 -1.25 -12.10 10.51
CA ILE A 58 -0.29 -11.70 9.47
C ILE A 58 0.08 -10.24 9.63
N SER A 59 1.37 -9.94 9.51
CA SER A 59 1.91 -8.59 9.33
C SER A 59 2.68 -8.52 8.02
N GLY A 60 2.71 -7.35 7.39
CA GLY A 60 3.40 -7.14 6.13
C GLY A 60 3.95 -5.73 6.01
N GLU A 61 5.17 -5.62 5.47
CA GLU A 61 5.91 -4.37 5.27
C GLU A 61 6.36 -4.21 3.82
N ILE A 62 6.47 -2.97 3.38
CA ILE A 62 7.13 -2.56 2.14
C ILE A 62 8.44 -1.86 2.52
N GLN A 63 9.52 -2.13 1.76
CA GLN A 63 10.84 -1.51 1.96
C GLN A 63 11.42 -1.78 3.36
N SER A 64 11.07 -2.89 3.99
CA SER A 64 11.55 -3.32 5.32
C SER A 64 11.26 -2.30 6.44
N SER A 65 10.27 -1.42 6.28
CA SER A 65 10.01 -0.36 7.23
C SER A 65 8.58 0.16 7.25
N PHE A 66 7.79 0.00 6.16
CA PHE A 66 6.46 0.61 6.07
C PHE A 66 5.37 -0.45 6.07
N SER A 67 4.58 -0.47 7.12
CA SER A 67 3.51 -1.44 7.32
C SER A 67 2.35 -1.22 6.35
N PHE A 68 1.93 -2.27 5.66
CA PHE A 68 0.66 -2.29 4.93
C PHE A 68 -0.36 -3.25 5.56
N ALA A 69 0.09 -4.08 6.48
CA ALA A 69 -0.73 -4.96 7.30
C ALA A 69 -0.07 -5.14 8.66
N HIS A 70 -0.81 -4.97 9.75
CA HIS A 70 -0.29 -5.18 11.10
C HIS A 70 -1.25 -6.08 11.88
N THR A 71 -0.75 -7.23 12.33
CA THR A 71 -1.46 -8.25 13.14
C THR A 71 -2.88 -8.57 12.66
N ILE A 72 -3.12 -8.59 11.32
CA ILE A 72 -4.43 -8.90 10.75
C ILE A 72 -4.78 -10.37 11.03
N PRO A 73 -5.92 -10.66 11.70
CA PRO A 73 -6.32 -12.03 11.96
C PRO A 73 -6.79 -12.74 10.68
N VAL A 74 -6.29 -13.94 10.46
CA VAL A 74 -6.72 -14.86 9.39
C VAL A 74 -7.31 -16.09 10.08
N PRO A 75 -8.63 -16.27 10.11
CA PRO A 75 -9.26 -17.42 10.77
C PRO A 75 -8.80 -18.75 10.17
N ALA A 76 -8.90 -19.83 10.94
CA ALA A 76 -8.54 -21.17 10.51
C ALA A 76 -9.21 -21.54 9.18
N GLY A 77 -8.44 -22.06 8.22
CA GLY A 77 -8.95 -22.51 6.92
C GLY A 77 -9.57 -21.41 6.06
N SER A 78 -9.29 -20.15 6.36
CA SER A 78 -9.75 -18.99 5.58
C SER A 78 -8.63 -18.30 4.80
N ALA A 79 -9.00 -17.31 4.01
CA ALA A 79 -8.05 -16.51 3.27
C ALA A 79 -8.42 -15.03 3.32
N VAL A 80 -7.43 -14.15 3.13
CA VAL A 80 -7.60 -12.70 3.09
C VAL A 80 -6.75 -12.09 1.98
N GLU A 81 -7.28 -11.05 1.33
CA GLU A 81 -6.53 -10.17 0.43
C GLU A 81 -6.05 -8.96 1.22
N LEU A 82 -4.74 -8.72 1.24
CA LEU A 82 -4.15 -7.63 2.01
C LEU A 82 -4.19 -6.28 1.29
N LEU A 83 -4.23 -6.28 -0.05
CA LEU A 83 -4.23 -5.05 -0.84
C LEU A 83 -5.63 -4.73 -1.37
N LYS A 84 -6.17 -3.56 -1.03
CA LYS A 84 -7.40 -3.03 -1.65
C LYS A 84 -7.14 -2.33 -2.97
N GLN A 85 -5.95 -1.81 -3.16
CA GLN A 85 -5.50 -1.13 -4.39
C GLN A 85 -4.09 -1.61 -4.75
N PRO A 86 -3.75 -1.66 -6.05
CA PRO A 86 -2.40 -1.98 -6.47
C PRO A 86 -1.37 -1.03 -5.87
N LYS A 87 -0.21 -1.56 -5.48
CA LYS A 87 0.94 -0.80 -4.99
C LYS A 87 2.05 -0.80 -6.02
N VAL A 88 2.75 0.32 -6.15
CA VAL A 88 3.97 0.40 -6.95
C VAL A 88 5.16 0.15 -6.03
N LEU A 89 6.12 -0.65 -6.48
CA LEU A 89 7.42 -0.83 -5.87
C LEU A 89 8.48 -0.24 -6.78
N GLY A 90 9.37 0.53 -6.20
CA GLY A 90 10.59 0.99 -6.84
C GLY A 90 11.62 -0.13 -7.04
N PRO A 91 12.76 0.20 -7.68
CA PRO A 91 13.83 -0.78 -7.91
C PRO A 91 14.37 -1.36 -6.61
N SER A 92 14.47 -2.69 -6.55
CA SER A 92 14.99 -3.46 -5.39
C SER A 92 14.16 -3.35 -4.10
N GLU A 93 13.02 -2.71 -4.12
CA GLU A 93 12.14 -2.68 -2.96
C GLU A 93 11.54 -4.07 -2.68
N THR A 94 11.24 -4.32 -1.42
CA THR A 94 10.80 -5.61 -0.93
C THR A 94 9.37 -5.59 -0.42
N ILE A 95 8.72 -6.75 -0.47
CA ILE A 95 7.57 -7.08 0.36
C ILE A 95 8.06 -8.08 1.39
N GLU A 96 7.86 -7.78 2.66
CA GLU A 96 8.18 -8.64 3.76
C GLU A 96 6.90 -9.07 4.48
N LEU A 97 6.87 -10.32 4.95
CA LEU A 97 5.72 -10.91 5.61
C LEU A 97 6.15 -11.64 6.88
N GLN A 98 5.28 -11.60 7.89
CA GLN A 98 5.45 -12.30 9.17
C GLN A 98 4.12 -12.89 9.64
N ALA A 99 4.13 -14.14 10.04
CA ALA A 99 3.00 -14.84 10.67
C ALA A 99 3.22 -15.01 12.17
N SER A 100 2.15 -15.15 12.95
CA SER A 100 2.26 -15.48 14.38
C SER A 100 2.64 -16.97 14.64
N ALA A 101 2.57 -17.84 13.61
CA ALA A 101 3.02 -19.23 13.70
C ALA A 101 3.61 -19.71 12.38
N ASN A 102 4.65 -20.56 12.46
CA ASN A 102 5.32 -21.14 11.28
C ASN A 102 4.43 -22.14 10.54
N SER A 103 4.64 -22.29 9.25
CA SER A 103 3.99 -23.28 8.38
C SER A 103 2.46 -23.26 8.47
N SER A 104 1.88 -22.09 8.69
CA SER A 104 0.46 -21.90 8.91
C SER A 104 -0.18 -20.98 7.88
N LEU A 105 0.58 -20.09 7.28
CA LEU A 105 0.13 -19.18 6.24
C LEU A 105 0.92 -19.36 4.96
N GLU A 106 0.21 -19.43 3.84
CA GLU A 106 0.76 -19.39 2.48
C GLU A 106 0.36 -18.07 1.83
N ALA A 107 1.33 -17.39 1.22
CA ALA A 107 1.13 -16.15 0.49
C ALA A 107 1.24 -16.37 -1.02
N THR A 108 0.39 -15.73 -1.79
CA THR A 108 0.51 -15.59 -3.25
C THR A 108 0.57 -14.12 -3.59
N ILE A 109 1.69 -13.67 -4.17
CA ILE A 109 1.93 -12.29 -4.56
C ILE A 109 1.87 -12.19 -6.08
N VAL A 110 0.93 -11.38 -6.61
CA VAL A 110 0.71 -11.20 -8.05
C VAL A 110 1.28 -9.87 -8.49
N VAL A 111 2.17 -9.88 -9.48
CA VAL A 111 2.91 -8.71 -9.93
C VAL A 111 2.84 -8.49 -11.43
N GLU A 112 3.02 -7.24 -11.81
CA GLU A 112 3.21 -6.77 -13.18
C GLU A 112 4.51 -5.99 -13.28
N TYR A 113 5.34 -6.29 -14.29
CA TYR A 113 6.56 -5.53 -14.58
C TYR A 113 6.27 -4.46 -15.62
N LYS A 114 6.72 -3.24 -15.34
CA LYS A 114 6.64 -2.10 -16.25
C LYS A 114 8.03 -1.53 -16.52
N GLU A 115 8.41 -1.43 -17.78
CA GLU A 115 9.51 -0.57 -18.24
C GLU A 115 8.99 0.87 -18.39
N ASP A 116 8.67 1.50 -17.26
CA ASP A 116 8.01 2.80 -17.24
C ASP A 116 8.38 3.52 -15.93
N THR A 117 9.08 4.64 -16.07
CA THR A 117 9.51 5.47 -14.95
C THR A 117 8.46 6.48 -14.49
N ASP A 118 7.31 6.55 -15.18
CA ASP A 118 6.21 7.43 -14.80
C ASP A 118 5.45 6.93 -13.56
N TYR A 119 5.53 5.61 -13.28
CA TYR A 119 5.02 5.08 -12.02
C TYR A 119 5.90 5.51 -10.86
N TRP A 120 5.29 5.92 -9.77
CA TRP A 120 5.96 6.38 -8.56
C TRP A 120 5.36 5.72 -7.32
N ASP A 121 6.18 5.61 -6.31
CA ASP A 121 5.88 5.22 -4.95
C ASP A 121 6.43 6.28 -3.98
N ALA A 122 5.84 6.37 -2.82
CA ALA A 122 6.29 7.21 -1.72
C ALA A 122 5.89 6.57 -0.40
N ALA A 123 6.79 6.57 0.55
CA ALA A 123 6.55 6.06 1.89
C ALA A 123 7.14 7.04 2.91
N ILE A 124 6.42 7.29 3.99
CA ILE A 124 6.85 8.20 5.05
C ILE A 124 6.31 7.74 6.40
N ASP A 125 7.17 7.77 7.40
CA ASP A 125 6.77 7.74 8.80
C ASP A 125 6.60 9.17 9.30
N LEU A 126 5.45 9.47 9.91
CA LEU A 126 5.15 10.78 10.47
C LEU A 126 5.74 10.91 11.88
N THR A 127 7.04 11.14 11.94
CA THR A 127 7.81 11.22 13.19
C THR A 127 7.48 12.43 14.06
N SER A 128 6.90 13.48 13.47
CA SER A 128 6.57 14.73 14.19
C SER A 128 5.07 14.89 14.37
N ALA A 129 4.63 14.91 15.63
CA ALA A 129 3.25 15.22 15.96
C ALA A 129 2.84 16.61 15.46
N ALA A 130 1.58 16.75 15.05
CA ALA A 130 0.91 17.99 14.69
C ALA A 130 1.56 18.80 13.55
N THR A 131 2.38 18.17 12.71
CA THR A 131 3.04 18.82 11.57
C THR A 131 2.59 18.18 10.26
N MET A 132 2.14 19.01 9.28
CA MET A 132 1.89 18.52 7.92
C MET A 132 3.21 18.28 7.20
N THR A 133 3.43 17.04 6.75
CA THR A 133 4.66 16.59 6.08
C THR A 133 4.37 16.22 4.63
N ASP A 134 5.30 16.53 3.72
CA ASP A 134 5.18 16.19 2.30
C ASP A 134 5.35 14.68 2.12
N ILE A 135 4.37 14.01 1.51
CA ILE A 135 4.42 12.59 1.13
C ILE A 135 4.92 12.47 -0.30
N TYR A 136 4.31 13.22 -1.20
CA TYR A 136 4.65 13.23 -2.62
C TYR A 136 4.42 14.62 -3.21
N THR A 137 5.32 15.02 -4.13
CA THR A 137 5.20 16.27 -4.90
C THR A 137 5.11 15.92 -6.37
N SER A 138 3.98 16.29 -7.01
CA SER A 138 3.85 16.23 -8.46
C SER A 138 4.70 17.34 -9.06
N THR A 139 5.70 16.99 -9.85
CA THR A 139 6.69 17.95 -10.36
C THR A 139 6.17 18.73 -11.57
N THR A 140 6.71 18.47 -12.77
CA THR A 140 6.32 19.14 -14.01
C THR A 140 5.04 18.60 -14.62
N ASN A 141 4.73 17.34 -14.37
CA ASN A 141 3.57 16.65 -14.92
C ASN A 141 2.55 16.38 -13.81
N PRO A 142 1.25 16.44 -14.10
CA PRO A 142 0.24 16.00 -13.13
C PRO A 142 0.34 14.49 -12.89
N SER A 143 -0.24 14.02 -11.80
CA SER A 143 -0.22 12.62 -11.41
C SER A 143 -1.61 12.07 -11.14
N VAL A 144 -1.80 10.80 -11.41
CA VAL A 144 -2.90 10.00 -10.89
C VAL A 144 -2.39 9.25 -9.66
N VAL A 145 -2.96 9.52 -8.51
CA VAL A 145 -2.70 8.79 -7.27
C VAL A 145 -3.65 7.61 -7.20
N GLN A 146 -3.11 6.40 -7.15
CA GLN A 146 -3.89 5.15 -7.17
C GLN A 146 -4.14 4.58 -5.79
N SER A 147 -3.20 4.77 -4.87
CA SER A 147 -3.27 4.25 -3.51
C SER A 147 -2.70 5.26 -2.52
N ILE A 148 -3.35 5.41 -1.37
CA ILE A 148 -2.86 6.10 -0.18
C ILE A 148 -3.27 5.24 1.00
N LEU A 149 -2.34 4.49 1.55
CA LEU A 149 -2.55 3.64 2.70
C LEU A 149 -2.02 4.33 3.96
N LEU A 150 -2.82 4.39 4.98
CA LEU A 150 -2.46 4.82 6.33
C LEU A 150 -2.32 3.58 7.19
N ALA A 151 -1.20 3.41 7.87
CA ALA A 151 -0.96 2.32 8.82
C ALA A 151 -0.64 2.91 10.20
N ASN A 152 -1.42 2.53 11.20
CA ASN A 152 -1.10 2.77 12.60
C ASN A 152 -0.41 1.52 13.15
N ASP A 153 0.87 1.61 13.40
CA ASP A 153 1.73 0.53 13.91
C ASP A 153 1.84 0.52 15.44
N ASP A 154 1.19 1.48 16.12
CA ASP A 154 1.09 1.46 17.59
C ASP A 154 0.09 0.39 18.04
N GLY A 155 0.58 -0.65 18.70
CA GLY A 155 -0.23 -1.77 19.18
C GLY A 155 -1.24 -1.43 20.30
N THR A 156 -1.35 -0.17 20.71
CA THR A 156 -2.11 0.20 21.91
C THR A 156 -3.00 1.42 21.70
N ASN A 157 -2.57 2.40 20.90
CA ASN A 157 -3.23 3.70 20.85
C ASN A 157 -3.71 4.04 19.44
N ASP A 158 -4.89 4.61 19.37
CA ASP A 158 -5.41 5.19 18.15
C ASP A 158 -4.63 6.46 17.77
N VAL A 159 -4.52 6.72 16.48
CA VAL A 159 -3.95 7.97 15.94
C VAL A 159 -4.98 8.71 15.11
N LYS A 160 -4.97 10.05 15.17
CA LYS A 160 -5.76 10.89 14.26
C LYS A 160 -4.91 11.35 13.10
N ALA A 161 -5.39 11.08 11.90
CA ALA A 161 -4.75 11.41 10.64
C ALA A 161 -5.46 12.53 9.90
N ARG A 162 -4.70 13.36 9.18
CA ARG A 162 -5.17 14.22 8.10
C ARG A 162 -4.33 13.97 6.87
N VAL A 163 -4.98 13.91 5.73
CA VAL A 163 -4.31 13.86 4.43
C VAL A 163 -4.95 14.91 3.55
N ALA A 164 -4.12 15.70 2.88
CA ALA A 164 -4.59 16.84 2.09
C ALA A 164 -3.82 16.99 0.78
N TRP A 165 -4.50 17.56 -0.21
CA TRP A 165 -3.88 18.21 -1.35
C TRP A 165 -3.50 19.63 -0.98
N THR A 166 -2.28 20.03 -1.30
CA THR A 166 -1.85 21.43 -1.17
C THR A 166 -1.26 21.91 -2.49
N ASP A 167 -1.25 23.24 -2.69
CA ASP A 167 -0.47 23.83 -3.75
C ASP A 167 1.05 23.79 -3.43
N GLY A 168 1.89 24.26 -4.34
CA GLY A 168 3.34 24.32 -4.16
C GLY A 168 3.80 25.17 -2.98
N SER A 169 2.94 26.10 -2.52
CA SER A 169 3.18 26.97 -1.36
C SER A 169 2.63 26.39 -0.05
N ASN A 170 2.17 25.14 -0.07
CA ASN A 170 1.58 24.41 1.07
C ASN A 170 0.21 24.91 1.52
N ASN A 171 -0.49 25.72 0.73
CA ASN A 171 -1.87 26.08 1.03
C ASN A 171 -2.79 24.88 0.76
N ILE A 172 -3.62 24.54 1.74
CA ILE A 172 -4.53 23.40 1.62
C ILE A 172 -5.61 23.73 0.58
N GLN A 173 -5.74 22.86 -0.39
CA GLN A 173 -6.75 22.93 -1.45
C GLN A 173 -7.96 22.04 -1.11
N SER A 174 -7.69 20.86 -0.57
CA SER A 174 -8.73 19.91 -0.15
C SER A 174 -8.17 18.88 0.83
N TYR A 175 -8.99 18.47 1.78
CA TYR A 175 -8.70 17.30 2.61
C TYR A 175 -9.25 16.03 1.94
N LEU A 176 -8.48 14.95 2.01
CA LEU A 176 -8.92 13.58 1.70
C LEU A 176 -9.49 12.92 2.96
N CYS A 177 -8.88 13.19 4.11
CA CYS A 177 -9.45 12.90 5.43
C CYS A 177 -9.04 14.00 6.42
N TYR A 178 -9.87 14.24 7.42
CA TYR A 178 -9.66 15.26 8.45
C TYR A 178 -9.98 14.67 9.82
N ASP A 179 -8.97 14.62 10.69
CA ASP A 179 -9.04 14.01 12.03
C ASP A 179 -9.64 12.60 12.03
N MET A 180 -9.38 11.84 10.95
CA MET A 180 -9.80 10.44 10.86
C MET A 180 -9.07 9.62 11.92
N VAL A 181 -9.81 8.87 12.71
CA VAL A 181 -9.24 7.95 13.71
C VAL A 181 -8.80 6.68 13.00
N ILE A 182 -7.53 6.35 13.11
CA ILE A 182 -6.96 5.07 12.69
C ILE A 182 -6.73 4.27 13.97
N PRO A 183 -7.47 3.19 14.19
CA PRO A 183 -7.30 2.37 15.39
C PRO A 183 -5.89 1.80 15.51
N ALA A 184 -5.49 1.46 16.73
CA ALA A 184 -4.26 0.70 16.97
C ALA A 184 -4.20 -0.54 16.08
N ASP A 185 -3.01 -0.92 15.60
CA ASP A 185 -2.78 -2.11 14.77
C ASP A 185 -3.67 -2.18 13.50
N SER A 186 -4.04 -1.04 12.91
CA SER A 186 -4.93 -1.05 11.76
C SER A 186 -4.40 -0.25 10.56
N THR A 187 -4.93 -0.61 9.39
CA THR A 187 -4.63 0.09 8.14
C THR A 187 -5.90 0.57 7.44
N VAL A 188 -5.81 1.73 6.79
CA VAL A 188 -6.91 2.33 6.03
C VAL A 188 -6.42 2.77 4.66
N GLU A 189 -7.04 2.24 3.59
CA GLU A 189 -6.85 2.72 2.24
C GLU A 189 -7.82 3.89 1.96
N LEU A 190 -7.28 5.07 1.61
CA LEU A 190 -8.07 6.27 1.31
C LEU A 190 -8.49 6.36 -0.17
N CYS A 191 -7.80 5.67 -1.06
CA CYS A 191 -8.08 5.73 -2.49
C CYS A 191 -8.96 4.55 -2.94
N GLU A 192 -10.28 4.60 -2.70
CA GLU A 192 -11.20 3.67 -3.36
C GLU A 192 -11.24 3.84 -4.88
N LYS A 193 -10.95 5.04 -5.35
CA LYS A 193 -10.85 5.40 -6.77
C LYS A 193 -9.64 6.31 -6.99
N PRO A 194 -8.99 6.24 -8.17
CA PRO A 194 -7.87 7.11 -8.48
C PRO A 194 -8.19 8.59 -8.28
N LYS A 195 -7.21 9.34 -7.79
CA LYS A 195 -7.30 10.78 -7.55
C LYS A 195 -6.33 11.53 -8.47
N TYR A 196 -6.74 12.72 -8.92
CA TYR A 196 -5.89 13.58 -9.73
C TYR A 196 -5.13 14.56 -8.84
N LEU A 197 -3.81 14.66 -9.04
CA LEU A 197 -2.93 15.64 -8.42
C LEU A 197 -2.34 16.53 -9.51
N ALA A 198 -2.66 17.82 -9.48
CA ALA A 198 -2.17 18.78 -10.47
C ALA A 198 -0.64 18.92 -10.42
N SER A 199 -0.03 19.36 -11.54
CA SER A 199 1.38 19.70 -11.58
C SER A 199 1.74 20.76 -10.53
N GLY A 200 2.84 20.57 -9.82
CA GLY A 200 3.30 21.43 -8.72
C GLY A 200 2.55 21.26 -7.40
N TYR A 201 1.50 20.45 -7.36
CA TYR A 201 0.75 20.17 -6.13
C TYR A 201 1.40 19.06 -5.32
N LYS A 202 1.07 19.01 -4.03
CA LYS A 202 1.61 18.04 -3.08
C LYS A 202 0.49 17.24 -2.42
N LEU A 203 0.81 15.98 -2.14
CA LEU A 203 0.11 15.15 -1.17
C LEU A 203 0.82 15.30 0.16
N ARG A 204 0.11 15.68 1.21
CA ARG A 204 0.68 15.90 2.54
C ARG A 204 -0.10 15.15 3.60
N GLY A 205 0.63 14.65 4.61
CA GLY A 205 0.09 13.90 5.74
C GLY A 205 0.34 14.58 7.08
N TYR A 206 -0.49 14.27 8.05
CA TYR A 206 -0.43 14.75 9.43
C TYR A 206 -0.87 13.64 10.37
N ALA A 207 -0.18 13.49 11.50
CA ALA A 207 -0.60 12.70 12.64
C ALA A 207 -0.68 13.58 13.90
N ASN A 208 -1.62 13.30 14.79
CA ASN A 208 -1.69 14.01 16.09
C ASN A 208 -0.66 13.49 17.10
N GLN A 209 -0.03 12.35 16.82
CA GLN A 209 1.06 11.74 17.58
C GLN A 209 2.20 11.40 16.61
N GLY A 210 3.44 11.61 16.99
CA GLY A 210 4.61 11.20 16.22
C GLY A 210 4.88 9.70 16.37
N ASP A 211 5.61 9.14 15.39
CA ASP A 211 6.09 7.75 15.39
C ASP A 211 4.98 6.70 15.57
N ARG A 212 3.80 6.92 14.96
CA ARG A 212 2.64 6.01 15.03
C ARG A 212 1.88 5.86 13.73
N LEU A 213 2.13 6.71 12.77
CA LEU A 213 1.42 6.70 11.51
C LEU A 213 2.39 6.68 10.35
N GLU A 214 2.36 5.60 9.65
CA GLU A 214 3.05 5.42 8.39
C GLU A 214 2.09 5.66 7.22
N ILE A 215 2.55 6.33 6.19
CA ILE A 215 1.77 6.58 4.98
C ILE A 215 2.55 6.07 3.78
N THR A 216 1.96 5.14 3.04
CA THR A 216 2.46 4.74 1.73
C THR A 216 1.51 5.22 0.64
N ALA A 217 2.05 5.79 -0.43
CA ALA A 217 1.27 6.25 -1.57
C ALA A 217 1.92 5.79 -2.87
N SER A 218 1.11 5.55 -3.88
CA SER A 218 1.62 5.19 -5.20
C SER A 218 0.70 5.68 -6.32
N GLY A 219 1.28 5.84 -7.51
CA GLY A 219 0.54 6.34 -8.63
C GLY A 219 1.35 6.39 -9.93
N LYS A 220 0.85 7.17 -10.88
CA LYS A 220 1.48 7.36 -12.18
C LYS A 220 1.43 8.84 -12.59
N GLN A 221 2.56 9.38 -13.11
CA GLN A 221 2.57 10.67 -13.77
C GLN A 221 1.86 10.59 -15.12
N ILE A 222 1.16 11.67 -15.49
CA ILE A 222 0.51 11.80 -16.79
C ILE A 222 1.51 12.47 -17.72
N THR A 223 2.22 11.68 -18.50
CA THR A 223 3.12 12.16 -19.56
C THR A 223 2.33 12.21 -20.87
N SER A 224 2.52 13.28 -21.64
CA SER A 224 1.87 13.51 -22.94
C SER A 224 2.55 12.74 -24.06
#